data_e268e9bc790834624de95814c66ece77
#
_entry.id   e268e9bc790834624de95814c66ece77
#
_cell.length_a   1.000
_cell.length_b   1.000
_cell.length_c   1.000
_cell.angle_alpha   90.00
_cell.angle_beta   90.00
_cell.angle_gamma   90.00
#
_symmetry.space_group_name_H-M   'P 1'
#
loop_
_entity.id
_entity.type
_entity.pdbx_description
1 polymer ?
#
loop_
_entity_poly.entity_id
_entity_poly.type
_entity_poly.pdbx_seq_one_letter_code
_entity_poly.pdbx_strand_id
1 'polypeptide(L)'
;MILLNGSKIKKMFLDETLFDSVSFNVDSNDKIGFIGVNGAGKSTLFKIITGDMDYDEGEIFKNKGLRVGYLDQYSVKGSEKSIWEETLTVFADVIEMENQLDEIRFDIENNNGNIDELVKRQTSLQEAFAERDGFYYKSKVKSTLTGLGFSEDEFDLCVDKLSGGQKTRVALGKILLSDANLLLLDEPTNHLDIESVEWL
;
A
#
# COMPACT_ATOMS: atom_id res chain seq x y z
N MET A 1 15.15 -7.03 -12.70
CA MET A 1 16.03 -6.42 -11.67
C MET A 1 15.66 -7.01 -10.33
N ILE A 2 16.63 -7.58 -9.60
CA ILE A 2 16.37 -8.22 -8.30
C ILE A 2 15.91 -7.15 -7.29
N LEU A 3 14.73 -7.34 -6.73
CA LEU A 3 14.16 -6.51 -5.68
C LEU A 3 14.51 -7.04 -4.30
N LEU A 4 14.42 -8.36 -4.13
CA LEU A 4 14.59 -9.05 -2.86
C LEU A 4 15.22 -10.43 -3.09
N ASN A 5 16.19 -10.79 -2.27
CA ASN A 5 16.78 -12.13 -2.26
C ASN A 5 16.89 -12.62 -0.81
N GLY A 6 16.47 -13.86 -0.57
CA GLY A 6 16.68 -14.56 0.69
C GLY A 6 17.54 -15.81 0.45
N SER A 7 18.57 -15.99 1.27
CA SER A 7 19.48 -17.13 1.18
C SER A 7 19.55 -17.87 2.50
N LYS A 8 19.20 -19.16 2.49
CA LYS A 8 19.28 -20.08 3.62
C LYS A 8 18.68 -19.53 4.91
N ILE A 9 17.52 -18.86 4.79
CA ILE A 9 16.82 -18.28 5.94
C ILE A 9 16.32 -19.41 6.83
N LYS A 10 16.61 -19.29 8.12
CA LYS A 10 16.14 -20.20 9.18
C LYS A 10 15.38 -19.42 10.23
N LYS A 11 14.30 -20.00 10.70
CA LYS A 11 13.53 -19.49 11.83
C LYS A 11 13.21 -20.59 12.82
N MET A 12 13.47 -20.30 14.08
CA MET A 12 13.15 -21.16 15.22
C MET A 12 12.25 -20.42 16.21
N PHE A 13 11.41 -21.14 16.91
CA PHE A 13 10.69 -20.68 18.08
C PHE A 13 11.01 -21.59 19.24
N LEU A 14 11.67 -21.05 20.27
CA LEU A 14 12.23 -21.85 21.35
C LEU A 14 13.15 -22.96 20.79
N ASP A 15 12.79 -24.22 20.95
CA ASP A 15 13.57 -25.37 20.48
C ASP A 15 12.98 -26.00 19.19
N GLU A 16 11.93 -25.42 18.61
CA GLU A 16 11.29 -25.95 17.40
C GLU A 16 11.69 -25.13 16.17
N THR A 17 12.19 -25.84 15.14
CA THR A 17 12.49 -25.23 13.85
C THR A 17 11.20 -25.08 13.06
N LEU A 18 10.81 -23.84 12.77
CA LEU A 18 9.65 -23.54 11.93
C LEU A 18 9.95 -23.81 10.45
N PHE A 19 11.08 -23.32 9.98
CA PHE A 19 11.65 -23.62 8.66
C PHE A 19 13.16 -23.46 8.67
N ASP A 20 13.82 -24.17 7.77
CA ASP A 20 15.27 -24.20 7.63
C ASP A 20 15.65 -24.08 6.16
N SER A 21 16.73 -23.32 5.90
CA SER A 21 17.36 -23.16 4.58
C SER A 21 16.42 -22.67 3.46
N VAL A 22 15.44 -21.84 3.80
CA VAL A 22 14.55 -21.22 2.80
C VAL A 22 15.35 -20.23 1.97
N SER A 23 15.32 -20.43 0.65
CA SER A 23 15.97 -19.52 -0.30
C SER A 23 15.00 -19.13 -1.40
N PHE A 24 14.98 -17.84 -1.75
CA PHE A 24 14.10 -17.30 -2.78
C PHE A 24 14.73 -16.08 -3.44
N ASN A 25 14.25 -15.75 -4.62
CA ASN A 25 14.62 -14.57 -5.37
C ASN A 25 13.35 -13.92 -5.95
N VAL A 26 13.25 -12.61 -5.86
CA VAL A 26 12.13 -11.83 -6.37
C VAL A 26 12.66 -10.76 -7.30
N ASP A 27 12.31 -10.87 -8.56
CA ASP A 27 12.58 -9.85 -9.57
C ASP A 27 11.38 -8.90 -9.75
N SER A 28 11.65 -7.74 -10.36
CA SER A 28 10.57 -6.84 -10.77
C SER A 28 9.63 -7.55 -11.75
N ASN A 29 8.34 -7.45 -11.52
CA ASN A 29 7.25 -8.10 -12.27
C ASN A 29 7.03 -9.61 -12.00
N ASP A 30 7.75 -10.20 -11.04
CA ASP A 30 7.47 -11.56 -10.63
C ASP A 30 6.11 -11.65 -9.90
N LYS A 31 5.39 -12.76 -10.13
CA LYS A 31 4.25 -13.20 -9.32
C LYS A 31 4.61 -14.53 -8.68
N ILE A 32 4.83 -14.53 -7.38
CA ILE A 32 5.34 -15.70 -6.64
C ILE A 32 4.27 -16.18 -5.67
N GLY A 33 3.89 -17.45 -5.75
CA GLY A 33 3.02 -18.12 -4.79
C GLY A 33 3.81 -18.92 -3.75
N PHE A 34 3.63 -18.58 -2.47
CA PHE A 34 4.13 -19.38 -1.37
C PHE A 34 3.10 -20.45 -0.98
N ILE A 35 3.42 -21.73 -1.20
CA ILE A 35 2.54 -22.86 -0.94
C ILE A 35 3.05 -23.62 0.28
N GLY A 36 2.16 -23.96 1.19
CA GLY A 36 2.47 -24.76 2.38
C GLY A 36 1.23 -24.94 3.24
N VAL A 37 1.27 -25.97 4.09
CA VAL A 37 0.20 -26.23 5.07
C VAL A 37 0.05 -25.07 6.07
N ASN A 38 -1.09 -25.01 6.76
CA ASN A 38 -1.27 -24.03 7.83
C ASN A 38 -0.22 -24.27 8.92
N GLY A 39 0.38 -23.15 9.41
CA GLY A 39 1.49 -23.23 10.37
C GLY A 39 2.89 -23.45 9.77
N ALA A 40 3.03 -23.62 8.45
CA ALA A 40 4.35 -23.79 7.79
C ALA A 40 5.25 -22.52 7.84
N GLY A 41 4.77 -21.42 8.38
CA GLY A 41 5.56 -20.19 8.54
C GLY A 41 5.44 -19.18 7.40
N LYS A 42 4.41 -19.25 6.52
CA LYS A 42 4.20 -18.31 5.42
C LYS A 42 4.14 -16.86 5.92
N SER A 43 3.23 -16.57 6.85
CA SER A 43 3.08 -15.24 7.46
C SER A 43 4.32 -14.81 8.26
N THR A 44 5.02 -15.77 8.88
CA THR A 44 6.29 -15.52 9.58
C THR A 44 7.36 -15.05 8.60
N LEU A 45 7.47 -15.70 7.43
CA LEU A 45 8.41 -15.28 6.39
C LEU A 45 8.09 -13.85 5.89
N PHE A 46 6.81 -13.49 5.73
CA PHE A 46 6.43 -12.14 5.37
C PHE A 46 6.83 -11.11 6.43
N LYS A 47 6.63 -11.42 7.73
CA LYS A 47 7.09 -10.56 8.83
C LYS A 47 8.61 -10.42 8.89
N ILE A 48 9.34 -11.45 8.50
CA ILE A 48 10.80 -11.38 8.36
C ILE A 48 11.18 -10.48 7.17
N ILE A 49 10.48 -10.59 6.04
CA ILE A 49 10.71 -9.76 4.88
C ILE A 49 10.39 -8.28 5.17
N THR A 50 9.31 -7.99 5.91
CA THR A 50 8.99 -6.60 6.31
C THR A 50 9.98 -6.05 7.34
N GLY A 51 10.58 -6.90 8.15
CA GLY A 51 11.47 -6.52 9.26
C GLY A 51 10.74 -6.45 10.61
N ASP A 52 9.48 -6.91 10.65
CA ASP A 52 8.69 -6.98 11.90
C ASP A 52 9.09 -8.18 12.77
N MET A 53 9.93 -9.08 12.22
CA MET A 53 10.46 -10.23 12.94
C MET A 53 11.88 -10.57 12.48
N ASP A 54 12.74 -10.92 13.43
CA ASP A 54 14.10 -11.40 13.15
C ASP A 54 14.10 -12.86 12.69
N TYR A 55 15.15 -13.25 11.97
CA TYR A 55 15.47 -14.64 11.60
C TYR A 55 16.75 -15.08 12.32
N ASP A 56 16.94 -16.40 12.44
CA ASP A 56 18.03 -16.95 13.27
C ASP A 56 19.31 -17.18 12.45
N GLU A 57 19.18 -17.63 11.19
CA GLU A 57 20.32 -17.84 10.28
C GLU A 57 19.94 -17.46 8.85
N GLY A 58 20.95 -17.21 8.00
CA GLY A 58 20.80 -16.85 6.60
C GLY A 58 21.01 -15.37 6.33
N GLU A 59 20.68 -14.93 5.15
CA GLU A 59 20.84 -13.53 4.73
C GLU A 59 19.65 -13.07 3.89
N ILE A 60 19.21 -11.83 4.10
CA ILE A 60 18.21 -11.15 3.28
C ILE A 60 18.82 -9.91 2.66
N PHE A 61 18.85 -9.87 1.34
CA PHE A 61 19.21 -8.69 0.59
C PHE A 61 17.97 -7.98 0.09
N LYS A 62 17.85 -6.69 0.40
CA LYS A 62 16.79 -5.79 -0.08
C LYS A 62 17.42 -4.71 -0.95
N ASN A 63 16.88 -4.52 -2.16
CA ASN A 63 17.30 -3.40 -3.00
C ASN A 63 17.03 -2.07 -2.31
N LYS A 64 17.90 -1.07 -2.50
CA LYS A 64 17.75 0.26 -1.87
C LYS A 64 16.43 0.97 -2.20
N GLY A 65 15.84 0.66 -3.35
CA GLY A 65 14.55 1.21 -3.78
C GLY A 65 13.34 0.32 -3.44
N LEU A 66 13.53 -0.76 -2.66
CA LEU A 66 12.44 -1.65 -2.29
C LEU A 66 11.47 -0.96 -1.32
N ARG A 67 10.20 -0.89 -1.73
CA ARG A 67 9.06 -0.47 -0.90
C ARG A 67 8.09 -1.64 -0.79
N VAL A 68 7.99 -2.19 0.41
CA VAL A 68 7.15 -3.36 0.68
C VAL A 68 5.78 -2.91 1.17
N GLY A 69 4.71 -3.38 0.54
CA GLY A 69 3.34 -3.29 1.04
C GLY A 69 2.93 -4.63 1.65
N TYR A 70 2.54 -4.64 2.91
CA TYR A 70 2.03 -5.81 3.60
C TYR A 70 0.67 -5.51 4.24
N LEU A 71 -0.28 -6.43 4.12
CA LEU A 71 -1.68 -6.18 4.47
C LEU A 71 -1.89 -5.74 5.93
N ASP A 72 -1.15 -6.32 6.88
CA ASP A 72 -1.24 -5.96 8.30
C ASP A 72 -0.85 -4.49 8.58
N GLN A 73 0.05 -3.90 7.78
CA GLN A 73 0.50 -2.51 7.93
C GLN A 73 -0.58 -1.49 7.55
N TYR A 74 -1.58 -1.92 6.75
CA TYR A 74 -2.68 -1.08 6.28
C TYR A 74 -3.99 -1.36 7.02
N SER A 75 -3.91 -1.92 8.25
CA SER A 75 -5.09 -2.19 9.07
C SER A 75 -5.93 -0.92 9.25
N VAL A 76 -7.23 -1.04 9.00
CA VAL A 76 -8.21 0.07 9.09
C VAL A 76 -9.07 -0.01 10.36
N LYS A 77 -8.57 -0.66 11.41
CA LYS A 77 -9.28 -0.82 12.68
C LYS A 77 -9.40 0.52 13.41
N GLY A 78 -10.59 0.82 13.91
CA GLY A 78 -10.86 2.02 14.71
C GLY A 78 -10.87 3.33 13.90
N SER A 79 -11.00 3.28 12.58
CA SER A 79 -11.13 4.47 11.76
C SER A 79 -12.59 4.92 11.66
N GLU A 80 -12.86 6.16 12.07
CA GLU A 80 -14.17 6.82 11.93
C GLU A 80 -14.39 7.42 10.52
N LYS A 81 -13.38 7.36 9.66
CA LYS A 81 -13.46 7.87 8.28
C LYS A 81 -14.38 7.01 7.42
N SER A 82 -14.89 7.60 6.34
CA SER A 82 -15.55 6.83 5.28
C SER A 82 -14.55 5.93 4.53
N ILE A 83 -15.05 4.94 3.79
CA ILE A 83 -14.22 4.09 2.91
C ILE A 83 -13.38 4.97 1.97
N TRP A 84 -14.01 5.98 1.37
CA TRP A 84 -13.38 6.93 0.48
C TRP A 84 -12.25 7.71 1.16
N GLU A 85 -12.55 8.35 2.28
CA GLU A 85 -11.56 9.14 3.04
C GLU A 85 -10.42 8.29 3.57
N GLU A 86 -10.72 7.08 4.06
CA GLU A 86 -9.72 6.15 4.56
C GLU A 86 -8.76 5.72 3.44
N THR A 87 -9.30 5.44 2.25
CA THR A 87 -8.48 5.04 1.10
C THR A 87 -7.65 6.22 0.59
N LEU A 88 -8.18 7.43 0.60
CA LEU A 88 -7.47 8.65 0.24
C LEU A 88 -6.26 8.95 1.14
N THR A 89 -6.18 8.38 2.36
CA THR A 89 -5.01 8.60 3.24
C THR A 89 -3.69 8.16 2.62
N VAL A 90 -3.73 7.27 1.63
CA VAL A 90 -2.53 6.83 0.88
C VAL A 90 -1.92 7.99 0.08
N PHE A 91 -2.74 8.97 -0.30
CA PHE A 91 -2.35 10.13 -1.11
C PHE A 91 -2.25 11.42 -0.27
N ALA A 92 -1.94 11.30 1.02
CA ALA A 92 -1.89 12.45 1.91
C ALA A 92 -0.93 13.55 1.43
N ASP A 93 0.23 13.18 0.88
CA ASP A 93 1.20 14.10 0.29
C ASP A 93 0.68 14.77 -0.99
N VAL A 94 -0.06 14.05 -1.82
CA VAL A 94 -0.69 14.58 -3.05
C VAL A 94 -1.81 15.55 -2.70
N ILE A 95 -2.62 15.22 -1.69
CA ILE A 95 -3.69 16.09 -1.19
C ILE A 95 -3.11 17.37 -0.59
N GLU A 96 -2.01 17.28 0.13
CA GLU A 96 -1.31 18.44 0.67
C GLU A 96 -0.79 19.36 -0.45
N MET A 97 -0.24 18.77 -1.54
CA MET A 97 0.15 19.55 -2.73
C MET A 97 -1.05 20.21 -3.41
N GLU A 98 -2.19 19.52 -3.53
CA GLU A 98 -3.45 20.09 -4.09
C GLU A 98 -3.89 21.30 -3.27
N ASN A 99 -3.91 21.19 -1.93
CA ASN A 99 -4.26 22.28 -1.03
C ASN A 99 -3.31 23.48 -1.18
N GLN A 100 -2.01 23.24 -1.22
CA GLN A 100 -1.03 24.31 -1.42
C GLN A 100 -1.15 24.99 -2.78
N LEU A 101 -1.49 24.25 -3.83
CA LEU A 101 -1.77 24.84 -5.16
C LEU A 101 -3.00 25.76 -5.13
N ASP A 102 -4.03 25.37 -4.39
CA ASP A 102 -5.24 26.18 -4.24
C ASP A 102 -4.98 27.45 -3.40
N GLU A 103 -4.18 27.34 -2.32
CA GLU A 103 -3.73 28.50 -1.55
C GLU A 103 -2.91 29.49 -2.41
N ILE A 104 -1.93 29.00 -3.16
CA ILE A 104 -1.11 29.83 -4.05
C ILE A 104 -1.99 30.51 -5.11
N ARG A 105 -2.96 29.79 -5.69
CA ARG A 105 -3.92 30.37 -6.65
C ARG A 105 -4.72 31.48 -6.02
N PHE A 106 -5.27 31.28 -4.82
CA PHE A 106 -6.00 32.29 -4.08
C PHE A 106 -5.14 33.52 -3.80
N ASP A 107 -3.89 33.38 -3.40
CA ASP A 107 -2.97 34.47 -3.14
C ASP A 107 -2.65 35.28 -4.43
N ILE A 108 -2.44 34.61 -5.55
CA ILE A 108 -2.21 35.24 -6.84
C ILE A 108 -3.45 36.07 -7.27
N GLU A 109 -4.65 35.50 -7.16
CA GLU A 109 -5.91 36.15 -7.54
C GLU A 109 -6.20 37.39 -6.69
N ASN A 110 -5.80 37.37 -5.42
CA ASN A 110 -6.03 38.51 -4.49
C ASN A 110 -4.82 39.44 -4.37
N ASN A 111 -3.79 39.28 -5.19
CA ASN A 111 -2.53 40.04 -5.14
C ASN A 111 -1.87 40.03 -3.74
N ASN A 112 -1.95 38.90 -3.03
CA ASN A 112 -1.33 38.71 -1.74
C ASN A 112 0.15 38.27 -1.91
N GLY A 113 1.08 39.14 -1.56
CA GLY A 113 2.51 38.85 -1.58
C GLY A 113 3.23 39.10 -2.90
N ASN A 114 4.38 38.45 -3.10
CA ASN A 114 5.18 38.61 -4.31
C ASN A 114 4.67 37.68 -5.42
N ILE A 115 3.99 38.20 -6.41
CA ILE A 115 3.37 37.43 -7.49
C ILE A 115 4.42 36.61 -8.29
N ASP A 116 5.59 37.17 -8.58
CA ASP A 116 6.63 36.46 -9.32
C ASP A 116 7.16 35.24 -8.57
N GLU A 117 7.27 35.32 -7.25
CA GLU A 117 7.66 34.18 -6.39
C GLU A 117 6.55 33.13 -6.30
N LEU A 118 5.28 33.59 -6.16
CA LEU A 118 4.12 32.70 -6.12
C LEU A 118 3.98 31.91 -7.41
N VAL A 119 4.12 32.55 -8.58
CA VAL A 119 4.07 31.89 -9.88
C VAL A 119 5.19 30.85 -10.04
N LYS A 120 6.42 31.15 -9.62
CA LYS A 120 7.52 30.18 -9.65
C LYS A 120 7.23 28.97 -8.74
N ARG A 121 6.74 29.23 -7.52
CA ARG A 121 6.36 28.17 -6.57
C ARG A 121 5.22 27.32 -7.11
N GLN A 122 4.21 27.95 -7.73
CA GLN A 122 3.10 27.24 -8.36
C GLN A 122 3.59 26.30 -9.46
N THR A 123 4.46 26.77 -10.36
CA THR A 123 5.00 25.95 -11.45
C THR A 123 5.74 24.72 -10.92
N SER A 124 6.66 24.91 -9.98
CA SER A 124 7.43 23.80 -9.40
C SER A 124 6.53 22.80 -8.67
N LEU A 125 5.51 23.29 -7.94
CA LEU A 125 4.57 22.42 -7.23
C LEU A 125 3.63 21.68 -8.18
N GLN A 126 3.22 22.30 -9.30
CA GLN A 126 2.43 21.62 -10.35
C GLN A 126 3.21 20.51 -11.03
N GLU A 127 4.52 20.70 -11.28
CA GLU A 127 5.39 19.65 -11.81
C GLU A 127 5.48 18.47 -10.84
N ALA A 128 5.74 18.73 -9.56
CA ALA A 128 5.79 17.69 -8.53
C ALA A 128 4.45 16.96 -8.35
N PHE A 129 3.33 17.70 -8.42
CA PHE A 129 1.97 17.13 -8.35
C PHE A 129 1.68 16.22 -9.56
N ALA A 130 2.11 16.63 -10.76
CA ALA A 130 1.96 15.82 -11.98
C ALA A 130 2.82 14.55 -11.93
N GLU A 131 4.07 14.64 -11.44
CA GLU A 131 4.96 13.48 -11.27
C GLU A 131 4.41 12.42 -10.29
N ARG A 132 3.56 12.86 -9.35
CA ARG A 132 2.86 11.99 -8.39
C ARG A 132 1.48 11.54 -8.87
N ASP A 133 1.18 11.67 -10.16
CA ASP A 133 -0.14 11.36 -10.73
C ASP A 133 -1.31 12.13 -10.05
N GLY A 134 -1.04 13.34 -9.55
CA GLY A 134 -1.98 14.13 -8.76
C GLY A 134 -3.30 14.43 -9.47
N PHE A 135 -3.33 14.47 -10.79
CA PHE A 135 -4.58 14.65 -11.55
C PHE A 135 -5.47 13.39 -11.56
N TYR A 136 -4.94 12.22 -11.21
CA TYR A 136 -5.62 10.95 -11.38
C TYR A 136 -5.88 10.20 -10.08
N TYR A 137 -5.34 10.64 -8.93
CA TYR A 137 -5.42 9.86 -7.69
C TYR A 137 -6.86 9.57 -7.25
N LYS A 138 -7.79 10.54 -7.39
CA LYS A 138 -9.23 10.33 -7.07
C LYS A 138 -9.85 9.26 -7.98
N SER A 139 -9.52 9.28 -9.27
CA SER A 139 -9.99 8.26 -10.22
C SER A 139 -9.39 6.89 -9.95
N LYS A 140 -8.11 6.83 -9.54
CA LYS A 140 -7.45 5.59 -9.12
C LYS A 140 -8.14 4.99 -7.90
N VAL A 141 -8.43 5.80 -6.87
CA VAL A 141 -9.16 5.37 -5.67
C VAL A 141 -10.53 4.80 -6.06
N LYS A 142 -11.30 5.52 -6.88
CA LYS A 142 -12.62 5.08 -7.35
C LYS A 142 -12.53 3.75 -8.08
N SER A 143 -11.64 3.62 -9.06
CA SER A 143 -11.45 2.40 -9.84
C SER A 143 -11.05 1.21 -8.95
N THR A 144 -10.13 1.43 -8.00
CA THR A 144 -9.67 0.38 -7.09
C THR A 144 -10.79 -0.09 -6.16
N LEU A 145 -11.55 0.81 -5.56
CA LEU A 145 -12.67 0.45 -4.69
C LEU A 145 -13.76 -0.31 -5.46
N THR A 146 -14.10 0.15 -6.67
CA THR A 146 -15.06 -0.55 -7.53
C THR A 146 -14.55 -1.94 -7.92
N GLY A 147 -13.27 -2.08 -8.29
CA GLY A 147 -12.64 -3.37 -8.60
C GLY A 147 -12.62 -4.33 -7.42
N LEU A 148 -12.61 -3.82 -6.18
CA LEU A 148 -12.72 -4.59 -4.95
C LEU A 148 -14.17 -4.86 -4.51
N GLY A 149 -15.15 -4.60 -5.39
CA GLY A 149 -16.56 -4.93 -5.18
C GLY A 149 -17.33 -3.94 -4.29
N PHE A 150 -16.86 -2.69 -4.12
CA PHE A 150 -17.64 -1.63 -3.50
C PHE A 150 -18.42 -0.85 -4.54
N SER A 151 -19.72 -0.64 -4.29
CA SER A 151 -20.52 0.31 -5.06
C SER A 151 -20.22 1.75 -4.65
N GLU A 152 -20.50 2.71 -5.54
CA GLU A 152 -20.27 4.13 -5.22
C GLU A 152 -21.08 4.60 -4.01
N ASP A 153 -22.29 4.07 -3.82
CA ASP A 153 -23.16 4.36 -2.67
C ASP A 153 -22.56 3.89 -1.33
N GLU A 154 -21.62 2.94 -1.36
CA GLU A 154 -20.93 2.45 -0.17
C GLU A 154 -19.72 3.29 0.22
N PHE A 155 -19.22 4.16 -0.65
CA PHE A 155 -17.99 4.93 -0.41
C PHE A 155 -18.08 5.84 0.83
N ASP A 156 -19.26 6.30 1.17
CA ASP A 156 -19.52 7.14 2.34
C ASP A 156 -19.75 6.34 3.63
N LEU A 157 -19.75 4.99 3.57
CA LEU A 157 -19.90 4.17 4.76
C LEU A 157 -18.67 4.31 5.67
N CYS A 158 -18.93 4.49 6.97
CA CYS A 158 -17.88 4.54 7.98
C CYS A 158 -17.16 3.19 8.09
N VAL A 159 -15.84 3.21 8.01
CA VAL A 159 -14.97 2.01 8.05
C VAL A 159 -15.17 1.20 9.33
N ASP A 160 -15.41 1.85 10.47
CA ASP A 160 -15.58 1.12 11.73
C ASP A 160 -16.84 0.22 11.73
N LYS A 161 -17.86 0.57 10.96
CA LYS A 161 -19.11 -0.18 10.82
C LYS A 161 -19.03 -1.34 9.81
N LEU A 162 -17.94 -1.46 9.07
CA LEU A 162 -17.76 -2.50 8.07
C LEU A 162 -17.53 -3.88 8.70
N SER A 163 -17.93 -4.93 7.98
CA SER A 163 -17.56 -6.30 8.30
C SER A 163 -16.04 -6.51 8.22
N GLY A 164 -15.52 -7.56 8.84
CA GLY A 164 -14.09 -7.90 8.78
C GLY A 164 -13.59 -8.04 7.34
N GLY A 165 -14.35 -8.72 6.47
CA GLY A 165 -14.01 -8.88 5.06
C GLY A 165 -14.00 -7.55 4.30
N GLN A 166 -14.97 -6.66 4.53
CA GLN A 166 -14.96 -5.33 3.94
C GLN A 166 -13.76 -4.48 4.41
N LYS A 167 -13.42 -4.54 5.70
CA LYS A 167 -12.21 -3.88 6.24
C LYS A 167 -10.94 -4.38 5.55
N THR A 168 -10.84 -5.69 5.33
CA THR A 168 -9.71 -6.30 4.60
C THR A 168 -9.66 -5.81 3.15
N ARG A 169 -10.80 -5.68 2.47
CA ARG A 169 -10.86 -5.13 1.10
C ARG A 169 -10.42 -3.66 1.04
N VAL A 170 -10.82 -2.82 2.01
CA VAL A 170 -10.32 -1.43 2.10
C VAL A 170 -8.81 -1.39 2.31
N ALA A 171 -8.29 -2.22 3.23
CA ALA A 171 -6.85 -2.33 3.48
C ALA A 171 -6.09 -2.79 2.23
N LEU A 172 -6.62 -3.76 1.48
CA LEU A 172 -6.08 -4.22 0.21
C LEU A 172 -6.06 -3.09 -0.83
N GLY A 173 -7.14 -2.30 -0.93
CA GLY A 173 -7.20 -1.13 -1.79
C GLY A 173 -6.11 -0.11 -1.46
N LYS A 174 -5.86 0.15 -0.19
CA LYS A 174 -4.77 1.04 0.25
C LYS A 174 -3.40 0.53 -0.18
N ILE A 175 -3.15 -0.78 -0.06
CA ILE A 175 -1.88 -1.38 -0.51
C ILE A 175 -1.70 -1.25 -2.02
N LEU A 176 -2.74 -1.55 -2.80
CA LEU A 176 -2.69 -1.50 -4.27
C LEU A 176 -2.47 -0.07 -4.78
N LEU A 177 -2.93 0.93 -4.03
CA LEU A 177 -2.76 2.35 -4.34
C LEU A 177 -1.45 2.94 -3.80
N SER A 178 -0.75 2.22 -2.92
CA SER A 178 0.51 2.67 -2.34
C SER A 178 1.65 2.63 -3.35
N ASP A 179 2.73 3.36 -3.06
CA ASP A 179 3.96 3.34 -3.85
C ASP A 179 4.78 2.04 -3.68
N ALA A 180 4.21 0.98 -3.12
CA ALA A 180 4.88 -0.29 -2.94
C ALA A 180 5.22 -0.92 -4.29
N ASN A 181 6.45 -1.42 -4.41
CA ASN A 181 6.90 -2.15 -5.59
C ASN A 181 7.09 -3.66 -5.34
N LEU A 182 6.84 -4.09 -4.11
CA LEU A 182 6.66 -5.48 -3.70
C LEU A 182 5.43 -5.58 -2.79
N LEU A 183 4.44 -6.36 -3.21
CA LEU A 183 3.25 -6.63 -2.42
C LEU A 183 3.35 -8.00 -1.78
N LEU A 184 3.15 -8.07 -0.46
CA LEU A 184 3.05 -9.30 0.30
C LEU A 184 1.58 -9.48 0.72
N LEU A 185 0.93 -10.46 0.10
CA LEU A 185 -0.49 -10.75 0.31
C LEU A 185 -0.62 -12.11 1.00
N ASP A 186 -1.09 -12.11 2.25
CA ASP A 186 -1.32 -13.33 3.02
C ASP A 186 -2.79 -13.73 2.87
N GLU A 187 -3.04 -14.84 2.16
CA GLU A 187 -4.37 -15.38 1.87
C GLU A 187 -5.38 -14.33 1.36
N PRO A 188 -5.02 -13.50 0.35
CA PRO A 188 -5.83 -12.34 -0.06
C PRO A 188 -7.24 -12.72 -0.54
N THR A 189 -7.42 -13.94 -1.00
CA THR A 189 -8.69 -14.42 -1.57
C THR A 189 -9.74 -14.78 -0.51
N ASN A 190 -9.38 -14.95 0.76
CA ASN A 190 -10.30 -15.38 1.82
C ASN A 190 -11.47 -14.41 2.07
N HIS A 191 -11.34 -13.15 1.59
CA HIS A 191 -12.32 -12.08 1.83
C HIS A 191 -12.80 -11.40 0.55
N LEU A 192 -12.43 -11.97 -0.62
CA LEU A 192 -12.81 -11.47 -1.93
C LEU A 192 -13.83 -12.41 -2.56
N ASP A 193 -14.77 -11.84 -3.30
CA ASP A 193 -15.61 -12.58 -4.24
C ASP A 193 -14.82 -12.92 -5.52
N ILE A 194 -15.42 -13.73 -6.37
CA ILE A 194 -14.77 -14.21 -7.61
C ILE A 194 -14.41 -13.04 -8.53
N GLU A 195 -15.28 -12.04 -8.65
CA GLU A 195 -15.07 -10.89 -9.53
C GLU A 195 -13.90 -10.02 -9.02
N SER A 196 -13.82 -9.80 -7.72
CA SER A 196 -12.69 -9.08 -7.08
C SER A 196 -11.37 -9.85 -7.21
N VAL A 197 -11.39 -11.19 -7.15
CA VAL A 197 -10.20 -12.02 -7.35
C VAL A 197 -9.73 -11.95 -8.82
N GLU A 198 -10.63 -11.96 -9.78
CA GLU A 198 -10.30 -11.85 -11.21
C GLU A 198 -9.75 -10.45 -11.55
N TRP A 199 -10.22 -9.43 -10.85
CA TRP A 199 -9.75 -8.06 -11.03
C TRP A 199 -8.32 -7.85 -10.47
N LEU A 200 -7.96 -8.52 -9.36
CA LEU A 200 -6.67 -8.42 -8.66
C LEU A 200 -5.52 -9.05 -9.49
#